data_c3355df0aa6a76de9f8c37dba20425f5
#
_entry.id   c3355df0aa6a76de9f8c37dba20425f5
#
_cell.length_a   1.000
_cell.length_b   1.000
_cell.length_c   1.000
_cell.angle_alpha   90.00
_cell.angle_beta   90.00
_cell.angle_gamma   90.00
#
_symmetry.space_group_name_H-M   'P 1'
#
loop_
_entity.id
_entity.type
_entity.pdbx_description
1 polymer ?
#
loop_
_entity_poly.entity_id
_entity_poly.type
_entity_poly.pdbx_seq_one_letter_code
_entity_poly.pdbx_strand_id
1 'polypeptide(L)'
;MNVRTHLGAVACASLIGFTATMFGAAPALLPLAAAEESASTHRSVSAGTMQWGVRESFRKYIEGPIAHGSISVGGGAQRSGDGFTFDAKSSALTSASAGEISFQGEVHFTGHNGALDMTLRNPTVVVNGTQAELRVDYASRKYE
;
A
#
# COMPACT_ATOMS: atom_id res chain seq x y z
N MET A 1 -10.69 5.49 11.39
CA MET A 1 -9.61 4.98 10.54
C MET A 1 -8.89 6.19 9.95
N ASN A 2 -7.80 6.65 10.58
CA ASN A 2 -7.08 7.85 10.15
C ASN A 2 -5.83 7.42 9.40
N VAL A 3 -5.89 7.51 8.08
CA VAL A 3 -4.72 7.35 7.21
C VAL A 3 -4.12 8.74 7.01
N ARG A 4 -2.96 9.02 7.63
CA ARG A 4 -2.19 10.24 7.33
C ARG A 4 -1.17 9.90 6.26
N THR A 5 -1.47 10.33 5.04
CA THR A 5 -0.55 10.24 3.90
C THR A 5 0.20 11.57 3.79
N HIS A 6 1.51 11.56 3.99
CA HIS A 6 2.37 12.69 3.64
C HIS A 6 2.77 12.56 2.17
N LEU A 7 2.13 13.33 1.29
CA LEU A 7 2.58 13.50 -0.09
C LEU A 7 3.66 14.58 -0.13
N GLY A 8 4.89 14.18 -0.45
CA GLY A 8 5.93 15.10 -0.86
C GLY A 8 5.75 15.48 -2.34
N ALA A 9 5.42 16.74 -2.60
CA ALA A 9 5.37 17.27 -3.96
C ALA A 9 6.77 17.66 -4.39
N VAL A 10 7.25 17.09 -5.49
CA VAL A 10 8.44 17.57 -6.21
C VAL A 10 7.96 18.20 -7.50
N ALA A 11 8.04 19.51 -7.56
CA ALA A 11 7.83 20.29 -8.77
C ALA A 11 9.18 20.43 -9.49
N CYS A 12 9.29 19.96 -10.74
CA CYS A 12 10.34 20.34 -11.64
C CYS A 12 9.74 21.08 -12.83
N ALA A 13 9.93 22.39 -12.82
CA ALA A 13 9.75 23.24 -13.98
C ALA A 13 11.07 23.31 -14.73
N SER A 14 11.06 23.06 -16.02
CA SER A 14 12.16 23.43 -16.92
C SER A 14 11.58 24.00 -18.20
N LEU A 15 11.66 25.32 -18.27
CA LEU A 15 11.49 26.10 -19.48
C LEU A 15 12.82 26.14 -20.22
N ILE A 16 12.86 25.73 -21.47
CA ILE A 16 13.87 26.16 -22.43
C ILE A 16 13.18 26.53 -23.71
N GLY A 17 13.15 27.83 -23.97
CA GLY A 17 12.75 28.39 -25.23
C GLY A 17 13.88 28.29 -26.26
N PHE A 18 13.53 27.95 -27.48
CA PHE A 18 14.38 28.18 -28.65
C PHE A 18 13.55 28.75 -29.78
N THR A 19 13.86 29.99 -30.12
CA THR A 19 13.40 30.65 -31.35
C THR A 19 14.42 30.40 -32.44
N ALA A 20 13.96 29.90 -33.58
CA ALA A 20 14.70 30.06 -34.83
C ALA A 20 13.72 30.13 -36.00
N THR A 21 13.65 31.27 -36.62
CA THR A 21 13.04 31.54 -37.93
C THR A 21 13.97 31.06 -39.04
N MET A 22 13.40 30.46 -40.13
CA MET A 22 13.69 30.78 -41.51
C MET A 22 13.09 29.74 -42.50
N PHE A 23 12.29 30.26 -43.43
CA PHE A 23 12.00 29.98 -44.85
C PHE A 23 12.26 28.59 -45.41
N GLY A 24 11.21 28.08 -46.15
CA GLY A 24 11.41 27.16 -47.29
C GLY A 24 10.23 26.22 -47.54
N ALA A 25 9.49 26.51 -48.58
CA ALA A 25 8.69 25.66 -49.46
C ALA A 25 8.16 24.29 -48.96
N ALA A 26 6.85 24.12 -49.08
CA ALA A 26 6.12 22.85 -48.91
C ALA A 26 6.52 21.77 -49.94
N PRO A 27 6.34 20.51 -49.58
CA PRO A 27 5.17 19.77 -50.02
C PRO A 27 4.45 19.04 -48.88
N ALA A 28 3.15 18.86 -49.12
CA ALA A 28 2.24 18.19 -48.25
C ALA A 28 2.70 16.78 -47.88
N LEU A 29 2.96 16.57 -46.58
CA LEU A 29 3.05 15.24 -46.00
C LEU A 29 1.93 15.09 -44.98
N LEU A 30 1.16 14.06 -45.18
CA LEU A 30 0.08 13.57 -44.34
C LEU A 30 0.43 13.61 -42.87
N PRO A 31 -0.51 13.98 -41.98
CA PRO A 31 -0.26 13.80 -40.54
C PRO A 31 -0.19 12.31 -40.28
N LEU A 32 1.01 11.85 -40.00
CA LEU A 32 1.22 10.61 -39.30
C LEU A 32 0.51 10.78 -37.95
N ALA A 33 -0.59 10.10 -37.77
CA ALA A 33 -1.27 10.01 -36.49
C ALA A 33 -0.22 9.51 -35.49
N ALA A 34 0.30 10.42 -34.70
CA ALA A 34 1.06 10.06 -33.50
C ALA A 34 0.08 9.28 -32.62
N ALA A 35 0.24 7.96 -32.61
CA ALA A 35 -0.34 7.16 -31.55
C ALA A 35 0.21 7.76 -30.25
N GLU A 36 -0.62 8.48 -29.54
CA GLU A 36 -0.35 8.82 -28.15
C GLU A 36 -0.31 7.49 -27.40
N GLU A 37 0.87 6.94 -27.32
CA GLU A 37 1.18 5.89 -26.39
C GLU A 37 0.96 6.52 -25.01
N SER A 38 -0.22 6.28 -24.46
CA SER A 38 -0.52 6.60 -23.07
C SER A 38 0.47 5.82 -22.22
N ALA A 39 1.62 6.44 -21.97
CA ALA A 39 2.57 5.94 -21.01
C ALA A 39 1.86 5.91 -19.66
N SER A 40 1.35 4.74 -19.30
CA SER A 40 0.85 4.46 -17.96
C SER A 40 2.02 4.68 -17.01
N THR A 41 2.01 5.83 -16.37
CA THR A 41 3.04 6.23 -15.42
C THR A 41 2.86 5.35 -14.18
N HIS A 42 3.48 4.18 -14.18
CA HIS A 42 3.56 3.35 -12.99
C HIS A 42 4.37 4.11 -11.94
N ARG A 43 3.68 4.61 -10.93
CA ARG A 43 4.33 5.18 -9.75
C ARG A 43 4.64 4.06 -8.77
N SER A 44 5.91 3.88 -8.45
CA SER A 44 6.34 2.99 -7.39
C SER A 44 6.51 3.78 -6.08
N VAL A 45 5.96 3.25 -5.00
CA VAL A 45 6.27 3.71 -3.65
C VAL A 45 7.41 2.83 -3.14
N SER A 46 8.58 3.43 -2.97
CA SER A 46 9.79 2.70 -2.54
C SER A 46 9.95 2.67 -1.02
N ALA A 47 9.21 3.49 -0.30
CA ALA A 47 9.23 3.52 1.16
C ALA A 47 7.89 4.01 1.71
N GLY A 48 7.47 3.45 2.83
CA GLY A 48 6.27 3.84 3.54
C GLY A 48 5.92 2.82 4.62
N THR A 49 5.11 3.24 5.55
CA THR A 49 4.63 2.38 6.62
C THR A 49 3.12 2.46 6.71
N MET A 50 2.50 1.34 7.01
CA MET A 50 1.09 1.25 7.36
C MET A 50 0.97 0.98 8.86
N GLN A 51 0.17 1.80 9.54
CA GLN A 51 -0.26 1.49 10.91
C GLN A 51 -1.65 0.87 10.88
N TRP A 52 -1.77 -0.28 11.53
CA TRP A 52 -3.05 -0.98 11.63
C TRP A 52 -3.25 -1.53 13.04
N GLY A 53 -4.29 -1.04 13.70
CA GLY A 53 -4.59 -1.41 15.08
C GLY A 53 -5.22 -2.80 15.23
N VAL A 54 -5.64 -3.44 14.13
CA VAL A 54 -6.61 -4.52 14.21
C VAL A 54 -7.77 -4.04 15.09
N ARG A 55 -8.61 -4.86 15.62
CA ARG A 55 -9.66 -4.39 16.54
C ARG A 55 -9.11 -4.33 17.97
N GLU A 56 -9.15 -3.15 18.61
CA GLU A 56 -8.66 -2.97 19.98
C GLU A 56 -9.30 -3.94 20.98
N SER A 57 -10.63 -4.10 20.90
CA SER A 57 -11.35 -5.05 21.75
C SER A 57 -10.89 -6.49 21.57
N PHE A 58 -10.46 -6.87 20.35
CA PHE A 58 -9.92 -8.19 20.08
C PHE A 58 -8.52 -8.36 20.70
N ARG A 59 -7.66 -7.35 20.59
CA ARG A 59 -6.33 -7.38 21.24
C ARG A 59 -6.46 -7.48 22.77
N LYS A 60 -7.34 -6.68 23.38
CA LYS A 60 -7.63 -6.74 24.81
C LYS A 60 -8.20 -8.09 25.24
N TYR A 61 -9.02 -8.70 24.39
CA TYR A 61 -9.55 -10.04 24.64
C TYR A 61 -8.42 -11.10 24.62
N ILE A 62 -7.52 -11.04 23.62
CA ILE A 62 -6.40 -11.97 23.51
C ILE A 62 -5.49 -11.90 24.73
N GLU A 63 -5.06 -10.69 25.12
CA GLU A 63 -4.12 -10.46 26.23
C GLU A 63 -4.78 -10.45 27.59
N GLY A 64 -6.11 -10.50 27.62
CA GLY A 64 -6.90 -10.42 28.84
C GLY A 64 -7.14 -11.76 29.54
N PRO A 65 -7.86 -11.73 30.66
CA PRO A 65 -8.09 -12.89 31.51
C PRO A 65 -9.03 -13.94 30.92
N ILE A 66 -9.62 -13.68 29.76
CA ILE A 66 -10.53 -14.63 29.09
C ILE A 66 -9.76 -15.56 28.17
N ALA A 67 -8.94 -15.02 27.28
CA ALA A 67 -8.19 -15.84 26.33
C ALA A 67 -6.84 -16.30 26.87
N HIS A 68 -6.26 -15.60 27.85
CA HIS A 68 -4.92 -15.86 28.40
C HIS A 68 -3.89 -16.07 27.28
N GLY A 69 -3.98 -15.24 26.24
CA GLY A 69 -3.22 -15.41 25.02
C GLY A 69 -2.06 -14.45 24.91
N SER A 70 -1.47 -14.47 23.73
CA SER A 70 -0.39 -13.58 23.37
C SER A 70 -0.50 -13.10 21.93
N ILE A 71 0.13 -11.96 21.67
CA ILE A 71 0.23 -11.37 20.33
C ILE A 71 1.71 -11.22 20.03
N SER A 72 2.17 -11.84 18.97
CA SER A 72 3.54 -11.73 18.46
C SER A 72 3.56 -11.17 17.05
N VAL A 73 4.67 -10.57 16.68
CA VAL A 73 4.89 -9.98 15.36
C VAL A 73 6.13 -10.57 14.72
N GLY A 74 6.16 -10.63 13.38
CA GLY A 74 7.26 -11.16 12.62
C GLY A 74 7.27 -10.66 11.18
N GLY A 75 8.23 -11.12 10.40
CA GLY A 75 8.30 -10.86 8.96
C GLY A 75 8.46 -9.38 8.58
N GLY A 76 8.88 -8.52 9.49
CA GLY A 76 9.00 -7.08 9.28
C GLY A 76 7.90 -6.24 9.95
N ALA A 77 6.85 -6.87 10.50
CA ALA A 77 5.89 -6.15 11.33
C ALA A 77 6.49 -5.81 12.70
N GLN A 78 6.10 -4.68 13.25
CA GLN A 78 6.52 -4.22 14.58
C GLN A 78 5.30 -3.81 15.40
N ARG A 79 5.38 -4.03 16.72
CA ARG A 79 4.38 -3.49 17.63
C ARG A 79 4.65 -2.00 17.84
N SER A 80 3.66 -1.16 17.68
CA SER A 80 3.77 0.29 17.79
C SER A 80 2.55 0.85 18.51
N GLY A 81 2.74 1.29 19.76
CA GLY A 81 1.66 1.78 20.59
C GLY A 81 0.50 0.79 20.67
N ASP A 82 -0.70 1.26 20.33
CA ASP A 82 -1.93 0.45 20.33
C ASP A 82 -2.16 -0.34 19.04
N GLY A 83 -1.12 -0.62 18.26
CA GLY A 83 -1.26 -1.33 16.99
C GLY A 83 0.02 -1.93 16.48
N PHE A 84 0.06 -2.11 15.19
CA PHE A 84 1.17 -2.74 14.47
C PHE A 84 1.57 -1.84 13.30
N THR A 85 2.86 -1.80 13.01
CA THR A 85 3.43 -1.10 11.86
C THR A 85 3.96 -2.13 10.87
N PHE A 86 3.67 -1.93 9.59
CA PHE A 86 4.11 -2.78 8.49
C PHE A 86 4.84 -1.92 7.48
N ASP A 87 6.01 -2.36 7.03
CA ASP A 87 6.79 -1.65 6.02
C ASP A 87 6.29 -1.98 4.62
N ALA A 88 6.29 -0.98 3.74
CA ALA A 88 5.92 -1.16 2.34
C ALA A 88 6.92 -2.10 1.65
N LYS A 89 6.39 -3.10 0.95
CA LYS A 89 7.17 -4.07 0.18
C LYS A 89 7.17 -3.75 -1.31
N SER A 90 6.00 -3.45 -1.85
CA SER A 90 5.82 -3.16 -3.27
C SER A 90 4.59 -2.31 -3.50
N SER A 91 4.56 -1.63 -4.62
CA SER A 91 3.38 -0.90 -5.06
C SER A 91 3.19 -1.03 -6.56
N ALA A 92 1.93 -1.07 -6.97
CA ALA A 92 1.50 -1.03 -8.36
C ALA A 92 0.42 0.06 -8.48
N LEU A 93 0.86 1.33 -8.47
CA LEU A 93 -0.03 2.47 -8.60
C LEU A 93 -0.15 2.84 -10.08
N THR A 94 -1.38 2.81 -10.59
CA THR A 94 -1.70 3.21 -11.97
C THR A 94 -2.01 4.71 -12.06
N SER A 95 -2.39 5.32 -10.93
CA SER A 95 -2.61 6.77 -10.81
C SER A 95 -2.45 7.20 -9.35
N ALA A 96 -2.64 8.50 -9.06
CA ALA A 96 -2.63 9.01 -7.69
C ALA A 96 -3.80 8.46 -6.83
N SER A 97 -4.84 7.93 -7.47
CA SER A 97 -6.07 7.45 -6.82
C SER A 97 -6.44 6.02 -7.20
N ALA A 98 -5.55 5.26 -7.83
CA ALA A 98 -5.82 3.88 -8.19
C ALA A 98 -4.54 3.03 -8.15
N GLY A 99 -4.68 1.82 -7.66
CA GLY A 99 -3.63 0.83 -7.58
C GLY A 99 -3.57 0.13 -6.23
N GLU A 100 -2.49 -0.56 -5.97
CA GLU A 100 -2.29 -1.30 -4.72
C GLU A 100 -0.91 -1.06 -4.12
N ILE A 101 -0.84 -1.13 -2.80
CA ILE A 101 0.38 -1.08 -2.02
C ILE A 101 0.40 -2.29 -1.10
N SER A 102 1.38 -3.15 -1.28
CA SER A 102 1.60 -4.32 -0.44
C SER A 102 2.62 -4.02 0.64
N PHE A 103 2.35 -4.51 1.84
CA PHE A 103 3.21 -4.40 3.01
C PHE A 103 3.69 -5.78 3.43
N GLN A 104 4.82 -5.82 4.11
CA GLN A 104 5.37 -7.06 4.64
C GLN A 104 5.18 -7.14 6.15
N GLY A 105 5.03 -8.37 6.63
CA GLY A 105 4.96 -8.66 8.04
C GLY A 105 3.79 -9.53 8.42
N GLU A 106 3.83 -10.01 9.65
CA GLU A 106 2.79 -10.86 10.21
C GLU A 106 2.50 -10.50 11.66
N VAL A 107 1.25 -10.72 12.05
CA VAL A 107 0.79 -10.66 13.45
C VAL A 107 0.12 -11.98 13.78
N HIS A 108 0.64 -12.65 14.80
CA HIS A 108 0.17 -13.93 15.26
C HIS A 108 -0.53 -13.79 16.61
N PHE A 109 -1.74 -14.29 16.68
CA PHE A 109 -2.60 -14.28 17.87
C PHE A 109 -2.79 -15.70 18.36
N THR A 110 -2.50 -15.94 19.63
CA THR A 110 -2.76 -17.20 20.31
C THR A 110 -3.61 -16.98 21.54
N GLY A 111 -4.38 -17.96 21.94
CA GLY A 111 -5.20 -17.91 23.14
C GLY A 111 -5.84 -19.24 23.47
N HIS A 112 -6.51 -19.32 24.61
CA HIS A 112 -7.21 -20.52 25.07
C HIS A 112 -6.34 -21.79 25.03
N ASN A 113 -5.09 -21.69 25.52
CA ASN A 113 -4.12 -22.79 25.50
C ASN A 113 -3.85 -23.34 24.07
N GLY A 114 -3.81 -22.44 23.09
CA GLY A 114 -3.60 -22.79 21.67
C GLY A 114 -4.86 -23.14 20.90
N ALA A 115 -6.03 -23.08 21.55
CA ALA A 115 -7.30 -23.26 20.85
C ALA A 115 -7.58 -22.11 19.87
N LEU A 116 -7.18 -20.89 20.19
CA LEU A 116 -7.13 -19.80 19.26
C LEU A 116 -5.70 -19.70 18.74
N ASP A 117 -5.54 -19.83 17.43
CA ASP A 117 -4.26 -19.74 16.73
C ASP A 117 -4.54 -19.13 15.35
N MET A 118 -4.23 -17.85 15.19
CA MET A 118 -4.57 -17.09 14.01
C MET A 118 -3.41 -16.18 13.61
N THR A 119 -3.08 -16.15 12.33
CA THR A 119 -2.06 -15.26 11.79
C THR A 119 -2.63 -14.41 10.67
N LEU A 120 -2.36 -13.12 10.72
CA LEU A 120 -2.62 -12.15 9.66
C LEU A 120 -1.27 -11.75 9.05
N ARG A 121 -1.17 -11.82 7.71
CA ARG A 121 0.09 -11.57 6.99
C ARG A 121 -0.10 -10.65 5.80
N ASN A 122 0.99 -9.98 5.45
CA ASN A 122 1.16 -9.28 4.18
C ASN A 122 -0.05 -8.41 3.80
N PRO A 123 -0.42 -7.43 4.62
CA PRO A 123 -1.55 -6.60 4.31
C PRO A 123 -1.31 -5.83 3.00
N THR A 124 -2.36 -5.71 2.19
CA THR A 124 -2.32 -4.97 0.93
C THR A 124 -3.48 -3.98 0.92
N VAL A 125 -3.17 -2.73 0.67
CA VAL A 125 -4.17 -1.66 0.49
C VAL A 125 -4.42 -1.48 -0.99
N VAL A 126 -5.66 -1.69 -1.41
CA VAL A 126 -6.13 -1.46 -2.78
C VAL A 126 -6.94 -0.18 -2.78
N VAL A 127 -6.56 0.76 -3.64
CA VAL A 127 -7.23 2.06 -3.79
C VAL A 127 -7.92 2.10 -5.14
N ASN A 128 -9.17 2.56 -5.16
CA ASN A 128 -9.95 2.79 -6.37
C ASN A 128 -10.79 4.06 -6.19
N GLY A 129 -10.30 5.17 -6.72
CA GLY A 129 -10.92 6.48 -6.55
C GLY A 129 -10.95 6.91 -5.08
N THR A 130 -12.13 7.04 -4.52
CA THR A 130 -12.36 7.43 -3.12
C THR A 130 -12.50 6.23 -2.18
N GLN A 131 -12.43 5.01 -2.70
CA GLN A 131 -12.55 3.78 -1.93
C GLN A 131 -11.19 3.15 -1.68
N ALA A 132 -11.03 2.56 -0.51
CA ALA A 132 -9.86 1.76 -0.17
C ALA A 132 -10.30 0.47 0.50
N GLU A 133 -9.69 -0.65 0.09
CA GLU A 133 -9.90 -1.98 0.62
C GLU A 133 -8.59 -2.48 1.24
N LEU A 134 -8.68 -3.07 2.43
CA LEU A 134 -7.56 -3.77 3.06
C LEU A 134 -7.74 -5.27 2.85
N ARG A 135 -6.81 -5.88 2.14
CA ARG A 135 -6.69 -7.33 1.97
C ARG A 135 -5.58 -7.87 2.86
N VAL A 136 -5.79 -9.04 3.41
CA VAL A 136 -4.84 -9.66 4.35
C VAL A 136 -4.84 -11.16 4.13
N ASP A 137 -3.66 -11.76 4.10
CA ASP A 137 -3.52 -13.20 4.14
C ASP A 137 -3.88 -13.70 5.54
N TYR A 138 -4.77 -14.66 5.61
CA TYR A 138 -5.27 -15.22 6.86
C TYR A 138 -4.92 -16.70 6.97
N ALA A 139 -4.36 -17.09 8.09
CA ALA A 139 -4.16 -18.49 8.47
C ALA A 139 -4.72 -18.72 9.87
N SER A 140 -5.38 -19.85 10.05
CA SER A 140 -5.90 -20.28 11.36
C SER A 140 -5.74 -21.80 11.49
N ARG A 141 -5.54 -22.25 12.71
CA ARG A 141 -5.58 -23.68 12.99
C ARG A 141 -6.98 -24.20 12.72
N LYS A 142 -7.08 -25.26 11.92
CA LYS A 142 -8.31 -26.04 11.80
C LYS A 142 -8.36 -27.04 12.95
N TYR A 143 -9.49 -27.06 13.66
CA TYR A 143 -9.81 -28.19 14.53
C TYR A 143 -10.38 -29.31 13.66
N GLU A 144 -9.73 -30.44 13.64
CA GLU A 144 -10.30 -31.69 13.15
C GLU A 144 -11.09 -32.36 14.27
#